data_5c39b6cf2b6d788e80201b0a1b175a92
#
_entry.id   5c39b6cf2b6d788e80201b0a1b175a92
#
_cell.length_a   1.000
_cell.length_b   1.000
_cell.length_c   1.000
_cell.angle_alpha   90.00
_cell.angle_beta   90.00
_cell.angle_gamma   90.00
#
_symmetry.space_group_name_H-M   'P 1'
#
loop_
_entity.id
_entity.type
_entity.pdbx_description
1 polymer ?
#
loop_
_entity_poly.entity_id
_entity_poly.type
_entity_poly.pdbx_seq_one_letter_code
_entity_poly.pdbx_strand_id
1 'polypeptide(L)'
;VYQNYYGTETGKRSRFTIKTPEVMSDEQLQWITEQMTGATHAVYNPDKLSAGWQDWFDLTSLARYYIVQETSCNYDAFYGSTYLYHTAGGKWTFGPIWDSEWTWEPDVRKGPFWEERERYHGGSGEKLPLPTWIAELWKYNKFRRIVLKEWEKFYPDYLDKVRAFVDGFYAQTRAAYEVNGKIWPSYDVVNIDWAYSRVTTHLESYAAWFDQFIREAVNGVEGIAADTVAYPADVYTATGILVRHAAAADEVAALPSGLYIVGGRKLIIR
;
A
#
# COMPACT_ATOMS: atom_id res chain seq x y z
N VAL A 1 16.07 22.45 2.15
CA VAL A 1 15.31 21.25 2.44
C VAL A 1 14.09 21.67 3.26
N TYR A 2 12.92 21.69 2.62
CA TYR A 2 11.68 22.03 3.31
C TYR A 2 11.09 20.73 3.88
N GLN A 3 11.04 20.63 5.20
CA GLN A 3 10.30 19.59 5.88
C GLN A 3 8.95 20.15 6.29
N ASN A 4 7.91 19.75 5.58
CA ASN A 4 6.55 20.13 5.92
C ASN A 4 5.88 19.02 6.70
N TYR A 5 5.36 19.37 7.87
CA TYR A 5 4.56 18.48 8.71
C TYR A 5 3.08 18.76 8.43
N TYR A 6 2.42 17.80 7.81
CA TYR A 6 0.98 17.87 7.64
C TYR A 6 0.31 17.12 8.79
N GLY A 7 -0.19 17.87 9.74
CA GLY A 7 -1.03 17.34 10.81
C GLY A 7 -2.48 17.25 10.33
N THR A 8 -3.11 16.11 10.54
CA THR A 8 -4.58 16.03 10.47
C THR A 8 -5.15 16.40 11.84
N GLU A 9 -6.41 16.79 11.89
CA GLU A 9 -7.17 17.03 13.14
C GLU A 9 -7.13 15.81 14.09
N THR A 10 -6.83 14.63 13.57
CA THR A 10 -6.71 13.38 14.31
C THR A 10 -5.33 13.17 14.96
N GLY A 11 -4.41 14.13 14.85
CA GLY A 11 -3.05 14.01 15.37
C GLY A 11 -2.12 13.10 14.57
N LYS A 12 -2.58 12.48 13.49
CA LYS A 12 -1.76 11.69 12.57
C LYS A 12 -0.96 12.63 11.67
N ARG A 13 0.34 12.40 11.56
CA ARG A 13 1.25 13.26 10.82
C ARG A 13 1.87 12.50 9.67
N SER A 14 1.60 12.96 8.45
CA SER A 14 2.37 12.57 7.27
C SER A 14 3.52 13.54 7.09
N ARG A 15 4.74 13.02 6.87
CA ARG A 15 5.94 13.83 6.68
C ARG A 15 6.43 13.65 5.26
N PHE A 16 6.56 14.74 4.54
CA PHE A 16 7.12 14.74 3.20
C PHE A 16 8.20 15.81 3.08
N THR A 17 9.26 15.48 2.36
CA THR A 17 10.33 16.41 2.02
C THR A 17 10.26 16.71 0.54
N ILE A 18 10.16 17.99 0.19
CA ILE A 18 10.20 18.39 -1.21
C ILE A 18 11.64 18.23 -1.70
N LYS A 19 11.84 17.44 -2.76
CA LYS A 19 13.12 17.19 -3.39
C LYS A 19 13.35 18.06 -4.63
N THR A 20 12.29 18.29 -5.36
CA THR A 20 12.33 19.05 -6.63
C THR A 20 11.05 19.86 -6.76
N PRO A 21 11.14 21.17 -7.12
CA PRO A 21 12.37 21.94 -7.28
C PRO A 21 13.09 22.23 -5.95
N GLU A 22 14.41 22.40 -5.97
CA GLU A 22 15.20 22.74 -4.76
C GLU A 22 14.91 24.15 -4.26
N VAL A 23 14.62 25.06 -5.19
CA VAL A 23 14.21 26.44 -4.90
C VAL A 23 12.78 26.65 -5.38
N MET A 24 11.94 27.14 -4.51
CA MET A 24 10.51 27.35 -4.76
C MET A 24 10.14 28.80 -4.45
N SER A 25 9.18 29.34 -5.22
CA SER A 25 8.50 30.56 -4.81
C SER A 25 7.48 30.27 -3.69
N ASP A 26 7.04 31.32 -3.02
CA ASP A 26 6.02 31.20 -1.97
C ASP A 26 4.71 30.64 -2.54
N GLU A 27 4.33 31.02 -3.75
CA GLU A 27 3.14 30.53 -4.43
C GLU A 27 3.25 29.01 -4.74
N GLN A 28 4.43 28.54 -5.16
CA GLN A 28 4.66 27.11 -5.38
C GLN A 28 4.61 26.33 -4.09
N LEU A 29 5.19 26.86 -3.02
CA LEU A 29 5.15 26.25 -1.71
C LEU A 29 3.71 26.18 -1.16
N GLN A 30 2.97 27.27 -1.30
CA GLN A 30 1.56 27.31 -0.90
C GLN A 30 0.75 26.28 -1.69
N TRP A 31 0.89 26.26 -3.03
CA TRP A 31 0.17 25.34 -3.89
C TRP A 31 0.42 23.87 -3.51
N ILE A 32 1.68 23.45 -3.36
CA ILE A 32 1.98 22.04 -3.00
C ILE A 32 1.49 21.69 -1.59
N THR A 33 1.49 22.65 -0.68
CA THR A 33 0.94 22.50 0.66
C THR A 33 -0.56 22.26 0.63
N GLU A 34 -1.28 23.00 -0.19
CA GLU A 34 -2.72 22.83 -0.38
C GLU A 34 -3.04 21.47 -1.00
N GLN A 35 -2.28 21.03 -2.02
CA GLN A 35 -2.44 19.72 -2.64
C GLN A 35 -2.19 18.57 -1.64
N MET A 36 -1.14 18.65 -0.85
CA MET A 36 -0.80 17.65 0.14
C MET A 36 -1.83 17.59 1.28
N THR A 37 -2.27 18.75 1.74
CA THR A 37 -3.28 18.87 2.79
C THR A 37 -4.61 18.31 2.33
N GLY A 38 -5.07 18.68 1.12
CA GLY A 38 -6.31 18.20 0.54
C GLY A 38 -6.33 16.67 0.38
N ALA A 39 -5.26 16.09 -0.17
CA ALA A 39 -5.13 14.65 -0.29
C ALA A 39 -5.17 13.96 1.09
N THR A 40 -4.46 14.51 2.08
CA THR A 40 -4.42 13.97 3.43
C THR A 40 -5.80 14.01 4.09
N HIS A 41 -6.49 15.13 4.01
CA HIS A 41 -7.85 15.25 4.55
C HIS A 41 -8.82 14.27 3.87
N ALA A 42 -8.73 14.11 2.56
CA ALA A 42 -9.57 13.16 1.83
C ALA A 42 -9.31 11.71 2.27
N VAL A 43 -8.04 11.32 2.46
CA VAL A 43 -7.68 9.96 2.91
C VAL A 43 -8.12 9.70 4.35
N TYR A 44 -7.93 10.67 5.25
CA TYR A 44 -8.28 10.52 6.67
C TYR A 44 -9.72 10.93 7.00
N ASN A 45 -10.53 11.22 5.99
CA ASN A 45 -11.94 11.54 6.22
C ASN A 45 -12.63 10.42 6.99
N PRO A 46 -13.32 10.72 8.11
CA PRO A 46 -14.07 9.73 8.87
C PRO A 46 -15.24 9.11 8.08
N ASP A 47 -15.82 9.88 7.16
CA ASP A 47 -16.80 9.35 6.21
C ASP A 47 -16.12 8.68 5.04
N LYS A 48 -15.93 7.36 5.16
CA LYS A 48 -15.23 6.55 4.17
C LYS A 48 -16.00 6.37 2.85
N LEU A 49 -17.26 6.72 2.80
CA LEU A 49 -18.07 6.65 1.58
C LEU A 49 -17.93 7.89 0.69
N SER A 50 -17.88 9.06 1.29
CA SER A 50 -17.86 10.34 0.56
C SER A 50 -16.49 11.03 0.56
N ALA A 51 -15.44 10.32 0.95
CA ALA A 51 -14.12 10.92 1.15
C ALA A 51 -13.49 11.56 -0.11
N GLY A 52 -13.86 11.11 -1.31
CA GLY A 52 -13.34 11.68 -2.57
C GLY A 52 -11.83 11.50 -2.77
N TRP A 53 -11.16 10.65 -1.96
CA TRP A 53 -9.71 10.49 -1.96
C TRP A 53 -9.16 10.08 -3.33
N GLN A 54 -9.92 9.32 -4.12
CA GLN A 54 -9.54 8.85 -5.44
C GLN A 54 -9.34 9.96 -6.47
N ASP A 55 -9.85 11.15 -6.19
CA ASP A 55 -9.68 12.30 -7.08
C ASP A 55 -8.28 12.92 -6.96
N TRP A 56 -7.58 12.64 -5.86
CA TRP A 56 -6.26 13.14 -5.55
C TRP A 56 -5.11 12.28 -6.11
N PHE A 57 -5.36 11.01 -6.46
CA PHE A 57 -4.31 10.06 -6.82
C PHE A 57 -4.47 9.49 -8.22
N ASP A 58 -3.34 9.27 -8.90
CA ASP A 58 -3.29 8.32 -9.99
C ASP A 58 -3.43 6.91 -9.38
N LEU A 59 -4.60 6.32 -9.55
CA LEU A 59 -4.96 5.07 -8.89
C LEU A 59 -4.17 3.87 -9.41
N THR A 60 -3.72 3.93 -10.66
CA THR A 60 -2.91 2.87 -11.25
C THR A 60 -1.50 2.89 -10.68
N SER A 61 -0.87 4.07 -10.60
CA SER A 61 0.47 4.21 -10.02
C SER A 61 0.47 3.82 -8.54
N LEU A 62 -0.51 4.27 -7.79
CA LEU A 62 -0.68 3.97 -6.37
C LEU A 62 -0.80 2.44 -6.13
N ALA A 63 -1.68 1.75 -6.89
CA ALA A 63 -1.88 0.32 -6.75
C ALA A 63 -0.62 -0.48 -7.14
N ARG A 64 0.02 -0.13 -8.24
CA ARG A 64 1.25 -0.78 -8.72
C ARG A 64 2.41 -0.56 -7.76
N TYR A 65 2.56 0.66 -7.24
CA TYR A 65 3.56 0.97 -6.23
C TYR A 65 3.35 0.09 -4.99
N TYR A 66 2.11 0.02 -4.49
CA TYR A 66 1.76 -0.84 -3.36
C TYR A 66 2.10 -2.31 -3.62
N ILE A 67 1.70 -2.86 -4.78
CA ILE A 67 1.97 -4.25 -5.14
C ILE A 67 3.46 -4.56 -5.13
N VAL A 68 4.28 -3.70 -5.75
CA VAL A 68 5.74 -3.93 -5.81
C VAL A 68 6.35 -3.89 -4.42
N GLN A 69 6.02 -2.89 -3.63
CA GLN A 69 6.57 -2.74 -2.28
C GLN A 69 6.13 -3.87 -1.35
N GLU A 70 4.87 -4.29 -1.44
CA GLU A 70 4.33 -5.37 -0.62
C GLU A 70 4.95 -6.71 -1.01
N THR A 71 4.95 -7.04 -2.31
CA THR A 71 5.45 -8.35 -2.79
C THR A 71 6.96 -8.51 -2.65
N SER A 72 7.72 -7.42 -2.66
CA SER A 72 9.16 -7.44 -2.39
C SER A 72 9.51 -7.34 -0.89
N CYS A 73 8.54 -7.11 -0.02
CA CYS A 73 8.76 -6.83 1.40
C CYS A 73 9.79 -5.73 1.63
N ASN A 74 9.64 -4.59 0.93
CA ASN A 74 10.58 -3.49 1.09
C ASN A 74 10.43 -2.83 2.46
N TYR A 75 11.44 -2.96 3.31
CA TYR A 75 11.41 -2.46 4.69
C TYR A 75 11.30 -0.93 4.77
N ASP A 76 11.82 -0.20 3.80
CA ASP A 76 11.77 1.25 3.77
C ASP A 76 10.51 1.80 3.10
N ALA A 77 9.78 0.95 2.41
CA ALA A 77 8.55 1.39 1.78
C ALA A 77 7.55 1.94 2.80
N PHE A 78 6.81 2.95 2.37
CA PHE A 78 5.77 3.62 3.14
C PHE A 78 6.25 4.41 4.36
N TYR A 79 7.51 4.28 4.74
CA TYR A 79 8.13 5.02 5.84
C TYR A 79 9.20 6.00 5.36
N GLY A 80 10.22 5.52 4.69
CA GLY A 80 11.27 6.26 3.99
C GLY A 80 11.20 5.95 2.51
N SER A 81 12.21 6.30 1.77
CA SER A 81 12.45 5.89 0.35
C SER A 81 11.21 5.84 -0.56
N THR A 82 10.13 6.56 -0.18
CA THR A 82 8.87 6.64 -0.90
C THR A 82 8.79 7.97 -1.62
N TYR A 83 8.77 7.91 -2.94
CA TYR A 83 8.72 9.08 -3.79
C TYR A 83 7.34 9.26 -4.41
N LEU A 84 6.95 10.53 -4.52
CA LEU A 84 5.73 10.96 -5.18
C LEU A 84 6.04 12.20 -6.02
N TYR A 85 5.32 12.38 -7.08
CA TYR A 85 5.33 13.63 -7.81
C TYR A 85 3.91 14.11 -8.11
N HIS A 86 3.78 15.40 -8.31
CA HIS A 86 2.53 16.06 -8.67
C HIS A 86 2.82 17.17 -9.67
N THR A 87 2.13 17.13 -10.81
CA THR A 87 2.19 18.18 -11.82
C THR A 87 0.97 19.08 -11.71
N ALA A 88 1.09 20.33 -12.14
CA ALA A 88 -0.05 21.26 -12.17
C ALA A 88 -1.21 20.64 -12.98
N GLY A 89 -2.40 20.64 -12.40
CA GLY A 89 -3.59 20.00 -12.97
C GLY A 89 -3.58 18.47 -13.01
N GLY A 90 -2.51 17.84 -12.50
CA GLY A 90 -2.39 16.38 -12.39
C GLY A 90 -2.92 15.82 -11.07
N LYS A 91 -2.44 14.65 -10.74
CA LYS A 91 -2.73 13.91 -9.49
C LYS A 91 -1.44 13.45 -8.84
N TRP A 92 -1.49 13.13 -7.55
CA TRP A 92 -0.38 12.48 -6.88
C TRP A 92 -0.08 11.14 -7.53
N THR A 93 1.13 11.00 -8.03
CA THR A 93 1.63 9.78 -8.68
C THR A 93 2.74 9.20 -7.85
N PHE A 94 2.65 7.89 -7.54
CA PHE A 94 3.66 7.17 -6.78
C PHE A 94 4.77 6.66 -7.67
N GLY A 95 6.00 6.82 -7.21
CA GLY A 95 7.23 6.42 -7.91
C GLY A 95 8.23 7.56 -8.06
N PRO A 96 9.44 7.22 -8.53
CA PRO A 96 9.92 5.87 -8.88
C PRO A 96 10.08 4.94 -7.67
N ILE A 97 10.26 3.63 -7.93
CA ILE A 97 10.75 2.69 -6.92
C ILE A 97 12.22 3.04 -6.66
N TRP A 98 12.59 3.15 -5.40
CA TRP A 98 13.90 3.61 -4.98
C TRP A 98 14.34 2.88 -3.71
N ASP A 99 15.64 2.61 -3.59
CA ASP A 99 16.27 2.15 -2.35
C ASP A 99 15.72 0.80 -1.89
N SER A 100 15.93 -0.21 -2.72
CA SER A 100 15.32 -1.54 -2.53
C SER A 100 16.32 -2.58 -2.01
N GLU A 101 17.41 -2.16 -1.36
CA GLU A 101 18.41 -3.10 -0.83
C GLU A 101 17.90 -3.93 0.35
N TRP A 102 16.87 -3.45 1.04
CA TRP A 102 16.23 -4.14 2.18
C TRP A 102 14.97 -4.88 1.77
N THR A 103 15.02 -5.54 0.62
CA THR A 103 13.90 -6.33 0.07
C THR A 103 14.17 -7.82 0.13
N TRP A 104 13.15 -8.59 -0.17
CA TRP A 104 13.22 -10.05 -0.33
C TRP A 104 13.69 -10.78 0.94
N GLU A 105 13.49 -10.20 2.11
CA GLU A 105 13.75 -10.92 3.35
C GLU A 105 12.64 -11.95 3.58
N PRO A 106 12.97 -13.26 3.61
CA PRO A 106 12.01 -14.28 3.97
C PRO A 106 11.70 -14.10 5.44
N ASP A 107 10.69 -13.35 5.73
CA ASP A 107 10.15 -13.27 7.07
C ASP A 107 8.86 -14.09 7.13
N VAL A 108 8.64 -14.73 8.27
CA VAL A 108 7.46 -15.54 8.56
C VAL A 108 6.29 -14.62 8.89
N ARG A 109 6.00 -13.68 8.00
CA ARG A 109 4.97 -12.68 8.24
C ARG A 109 3.59 -13.27 8.11
N LYS A 110 2.76 -12.90 9.05
CA LYS A 110 1.35 -13.34 9.10
C LYS A 110 0.37 -12.27 8.63
N GLY A 111 0.86 -11.17 8.06
CA GLY A 111 0.05 -10.05 7.65
C GLY A 111 0.73 -9.15 6.60
N PRO A 112 0.04 -8.11 6.13
CA PRO A 112 0.61 -7.17 5.20
C PRO A 112 1.78 -6.43 5.83
N PHE A 113 2.79 -6.17 5.00
CA PHE A 113 4.06 -5.61 5.41
C PHE A 113 3.94 -4.28 6.19
N TRP A 114 3.03 -3.42 5.79
CA TRP A 114 2.81 -2.12 6.43
C TRP A 114 2.24 -2.24 7.86
N GLU A 115 1.48 -3.29 8.20
CA GLU A 115 0.99 -3.51 9.57
C GLU A 115 2.12 -3.81 10.55
N GLU A 116 3.14 -4.54 10.09
CA GLU A 116 4.28 -4.87 10.94
C GLU A 116 5.20 -3.68 11.15
N ARG A 117 5.32 -2.81 10.16
CA ARG A 117 6.08 -1.57 10.28
C ARG A 117 5.53 -0.64 11.35
N GLU A 118 4.23 -0.55 11.53
CA GLU A 118 3.64 0.18 12.66
C GLU A 118 4.12 -0.36 14.02
N ARG A 119 4.57 -1.63 14.07
CA ARG A 119 5.10 -2.26 15.29
C ARG A 119 6.60 -2.05 15.50
N TYR A 120 7.37 -1.92 14.43
CA TYR A 120 8.84 -1.99 14.49
C TYR A 120 9.55 -0.64 14.74
N HIS A 121 8.98 0.49 14.37
CA HIS A 121 9.64 1.79 14.47
C HIS A 121 9.53 2.50 15.81
N GLY A 122 8.92 1.90 16.78
CA GLY A 122 8.91 2.40 18.15
C GLY A 122 9.80 1.56 19.05
N GLY A 123 11.09 1.86 19.17
CA GLY A 123 11.92 1.35 20.27
C GLY A 123 11.36 1.66 21.67
N SER A 124 10.26 2.39 21.74
CA SER A 124 9.42 2.70 22.90
C SER A 124 8.18 1.83 23.02
N GLY A 125 7.91 0.93 22.06
CA GLY A 125 6.66 0.16 22.01
C GLY A 125 5.45 0.97 21.53
N GLU A 126 5.62 2.22 21.16
CA GLU A 126 4.55 3.03 20.57
C GLU A 126 4.42 2.75 19.08
N LYS A 127 3.19 2.47 18.65
CA LYS A 127 2.85 2.36 17.23
C LYS A 127 2.90 3.76 16.61
N LEU A 128 3.95 4.05 15.87
CA LEU A 128 4.02 5.25 15.07
C LEU A 128 3.21 5.03 13.77
N PRO A 129 2.29 5.94 13.43
CA PRO A 129 1.59 5.85 12.15
C PRO A 129 2.59 5.98 11.02
N LEU A 130 2.42 5.18 9.96
CA LEU A 130 3.21 5.34 8.75
C LEU A 130 3.05 6.77 8.21
N PRO A 131 4.14 7.44 7.83
CA PRO A 131 4.10 8.81 7.33
C PRO A 131 3.42 8.94 5.96
N THR A 132 3.07 7.84 5.33
CA THR A 132 2.31 7.78 4.08
C THR A 132 0.86 7.40 4.34
N TRP A 133 0.01 7.61 3.33
CA TRP A 133 -1.43 7.34 3.43
C TRP A 133 -1.80 5.85 3.36
N ILE A 134 -0.84 4.95 3.13
CA ILE A 134 -1.13 3.57 2.73
C ILE A 134 -1.98 2.80 3.74
N ALA A 135 -1.66 2.90 5.02
CA ALA A 135 -2.40 2.22 6.08
C ALA A 135 -3.87 2.69 6.16
N GLU A 136 -4.10 3.97 5.90
CA GLU A 136 -5.45 4.53 5.90
C GLU A 136 -6.19 4.21 4.60
N LEU A 137 -5.51 4.26 3.45
CA LEU A 137 -6.06 3.86 2.16
C LEU A 137 -6.50 2.39 2.16
N TRP A 138 -5.78 1.53 2.87
CA TRP A 138 -6.15 0.11 2.98
C TRP A 138 -7.52 -0.13 3.61
N LYS A 139 -8.02 0.79 4.41
CA LYS A 139 -9.36 0.73 5.00
C LYS A 139 -10.48 0.91 3.98
N TYR A 140 -10.17 1.48 2.81
CA TYR A 140 -11.13 1.65 1.74
C TYR A 140 -11.19 0.39 0.86
N ASN A 141 -12.36 -0.24 0.80
CA ASN A 141 -12.56 -1.40 -0.08
C ASN A 141 -12.30 -1.05 -1.57
N LYS A 142 -12.64 0.17 -1.98
CA LYS A 142 -12.35 0.66 -3.34
C LYS A 142 -10.84 0.62 -3.64
N PHE A 143 -9.97 0.96 -2.69
CA PHE A 143 -8.52 0.83 -2.87
C PHE A 143 -8.11 -0.64 -3.03
N ARG A 144 -8.56 -1.52 -2.15
CA ARG A 144 -8.27 -2.96 -2.24
C ARG A 144 -8.71 -3.57 -3.58
N ARG A 145 -9.89 -3.20 -4.09
CA ARG A 145 -10.36 -3.62 -5.42
C ARG A 145 -9.49 -3.12 -6.56
N ILE A 146 -8.97 -1.90 -6.47
CA ILE A 146 -8.02 -1.37 -7.47
C ILE A 146 -6.72 -2.16 -7.42
N VAL A 147 -6.20 -2.46 -6.23
CA VAL A 147 -5.01 -3.30 -6.06
C VAL A 147 -5.24 -4.70 -6.64
N LEU A 148 -6.36 -5.36 -6.33
CA LEU A 148 -6.69 -6.66 -6.90
C LEU A 148 -6.75 -6.62 -8.42
N LYS A 149 -7.43 -5.64 -9.00
CA LYS A 149 -7.53 -5.46 -10.45
C LYS A 149 -6.17 -5.28 -11.14
N GLU A 150 -5.25 -4.54 -10.52
CA GLU A 150 -3.89 -4.40 -11.05
C GLU A 150 -3.08 -5.67 -10.83
N TRP A 151 -3.21 -6.33 -9.68
CA TRP A 151 -2.56 -7.60 -9.38
C TRP A 151 -2.93 -8.71 -10.38
N GLU A 152 -4.19 -8.85 -10.72
CA GLU A 152 -4.68 -9.84 -11.70
C GLU A 152 -4.07 -9.69 -13.10
N LYS A 153 -3.56 -8.51 -13.46
CA LYS A 153 -2.84 -8.30 -14.73
C LYS A 153 -1.41 -8.85 -14.69
N PHE A 154 -0.80 -8.93 -13.51
CA PHE A 154 0.58 -9.34 -13.33
C PHE A 154 0.71 -10.80 -12.90
N TYR A 155 -0.14 -11.24 -12.01
CA TYR A 155 0.00 -12.52 -11.30
C TYR A 155 0.13 -13.76 -12.20
N PRO A 156 -0.57 -13.89 -13.34
CA PRO A 156 -0.46 -15.09 -14.17
C PRO A 156 0.97 -15.42 -14.62
N ASP A 157 1.78 -14.42 -14.88
CA ASP A 157 3.14 -14.57 -15.36
C ASP A 157 4.20 -13.84 -14.49
N TYR A 158 3.76 -13.30 -13.35
CA TYR A 158 4.64 -12.59 -12.42
C TYR A 158 5.77 -13.49 -11.91
N LEU A 159 5.44 -14.65 -11.40
CA LEU A 159 6.44 -15.60 -10.86
C LEU A 159 7.43 -16.04 -11.92
N ASP A 160 6.97 -16.42 -13.09
CA ASP A 160 7.81 -16.89 -14.18
C ASP A 160 8.75 -15.78 -14.67
N LYS A 161 8.25 -14.57 -14.84
CA LYS A 161 9.07 -13.43 -15.31
C LYS A 161 10.10 -13.01 -14.28
N VAL A 162 9.72 -12.85 -13.01
CA VAL A 162 10.64 -12.44 -11.97
C VAL A 162 11.66 -13.56 -11.70
N ARG A 163 11.23 -14.81 -11.69
CA ARG A 163 12.13 -15.96 -11.54
C ARG A 163 13.16 -16.01 -12.65
N ALA A 164 12.73 -15.92 -13.90
CA ALA A 164 13.64 -15.92 -15.05
C ALA A 164 14.66 -14.75 -14.99
N PHE A 165 14.23 -13.56 -14.52
CA PHE A 165 15.14 -12.45 -14.30
C PHE A 165 16.16 -12.76 -13.20
N VAL A 166 15.73 -13.28 -12.06
CA VAL A 166 16.60 -13.62 -10.93
C VAL A 166 17.60 -14.70 -11.32
N ASP A 167 17.16 -15.74 -12.02
CA ASP A 167 18.02 -16.84 -12.50
C ASP A 167 19.08 -16.30 -13.48
N GLY A 168 18.68 -15.46 -14.42
CA GLY A 168 19.58 -14.82 -15.38
C GLY A 168 20.61 -13.90 -14.71
N PHE A 169 20.14 -13.08 -13.77
CA PHE A 169 21.00 -12.17 -13.01
C PHE A 169 22.02 -12.93 -12.17
N TYR A 170 21.59 -13.97 -11.45
CA TYR A 170 22.46 -14.83 -10.67
C TYR A 170 23.53 -15.48 -11.54
N ALA A 171 23.15 -16.07 -12.68
CA ALA A 171 24.10 -16.70 -13.60
C ALA A 171 25.15 -15.72 -14.14
N GLN A 172 24.76 -14.48 -14.43
CA GLN A 172 25.66 -13.44 -14.95
C GLN A 172 26.60 -12.86 -13.89
N THR A 173 26.13 -12.73 -12.65
CA THR A 173 26.85 -11.96 -11.63
C THR A 173 27.63 -12.80 -10.63
N ARG A 174 27.37 -14.12 -10.57
CA ARG A 174 28.00 -15.03 -9.58
C ARG A 174 29.52 -14.91 -9.54
N ALA A 175 30.19 -14.96 -10.69
CA ALA A 175 31.63 -14.85 -10.75
C ALA A 175 32.17 -13.50 -10.28
N ALA A 176 31.42 -12.42 -10.55
CA ALA A 176 31.78 -11.07 -10.08
C ALA A 176 31.66 -10.97 -8.55
N TYR A 177 30.65 -11.58 -7.93
CA TYR A 177 30.53 -11.65 -6.48
C TYR A 177 31.67 -12.44 -5.81
N GLU A 178 32.10 -13.53 -6.42
CA GLU A 178 33.27 -14.29 -5.94
C GLU A 178 34.55 -13.45 -5.93
N VAL A 179 34.75 -12.64 -6.98
CA VAL A 179 35.89 -11.71 -7.07
C VAL A 179 35.74 -10.57 -6.05
N ASN A 180 34.55 -10.01 -5.92
CA ASN A 180 34.26 -8.96 -4.94
C ASN A 180 34.59 -9.41 -3.52
N GLY A 181 34.22 -10.63 -3.12
CA GLY A 181 34.55 -11.21 -1.82
C GLY A 181 36.04 -11.38 -1.57
N LYS A 182 36.86 -11.60 -2.62
CA LYS A 182 38.33 -11.66 -2.50
C LYS A 182 38.95 -10.26 -2.33
N ILE A 183 38.36 -9.24 -2.97
CA ILE A 183 38.81 -7.82 -2.90
C ILE A 183 38.47 -7.21 -1.57
N TRP A 184 37.27 -7.50 -1.06
CA TRP A 184 36.69 -6.87 0.13
C TRP A 184 36.34 -7.90 1.22
N PRO A 185 37.32 -8.63 1.78
CA PRO A 185 37.04 -9.74 2.70
C PRO A 185 36.51 -9.32 4.07
N SER A 186 36.62 -8.02 4.40
CA SER A 186 36.15 -7.45 5.68
C SER A 186 34.71 -6.93 5.63
N TYR A 187 34.12 -6.84 4.44
CA TYR A 187 32.69 -6.58 4.33
C TYR A 187 31.96 -7.92 4.40
N ASP A 188 30.79 -7.92 5.04
CA ASP A 188 29.86 -9.04 4.95
C ASP A 188 29.43 -9.22 3.49
N VAL A 189 30.31 -9.87 2.73
CA VAL A 189 30.02 -10.22 1.35
C VAL A 189 28.93 -11.26 1.41
N VAL A 190 27.72 -10.83 1.06
CA VAL A 190 26.57 -11.71 0.97
C VAL A 190 26.95 -12.90 0.11
N ASN A 191 26.82 -14.10 0.66
CA ASN A 191 26.97 -15.31 -0.13
C ASN A 191 25.88 -15.29 -1.22
N ILE A 192 26.28 -15.14 -2.47
CA ILE A 192 25.36 -14.99 -3.60
C ILE A 192 24.42 -16.18 -3.75
N ASP A 193 24.90 -17.39 -3.43
CA ASP A 193 24.10 -18.62 -3.50
C ASP A 193 23.01 -18.61 -2.42
N TRP A 194 23.37 -18.12 -1.23
CA TRP A 194 22.41 -17.90 -0.14
C TRP A 194 21.39 -16.81 -0.50
N ALA A 195 21.83 -15.69 -1.03
CA ALA A 195 20.95 -14.59 -1.44
C ALA A 195 19.99 -15.05 -2.54
N TYR A 196 20.47 -15.78 -3.52
CA TYR A 196 19.65 -16.34 -4.59
C TYR A 196 18.58 -17.30 -4.03
N SER A 197 18.98 -18.24 -3.16
CA SER A 197 18.03 -19.16 -2.52
C SER A 197 16.96 -18.41 -1.72
N ARG A 198 17.36 -17.38 -1.01
CA ARG A 198 16.48 -16.55 -0.20
C ARG A 198 15.43 -15.83 -1.05
N VAL A 199 15.87 -15.14 -2.11
CA VAL A 199 14.97 -14.41 -3.01
C VAL A 199 13.98 -15.36 -3.68
N THR A 200 14.45 -16.50 -4.17
CA THR A 200 13.59 -17.48 -4.88
C THR A 200 12.56 -18.12 -3.95
N THR A 201 12.97 -18.47 -2.72
CA THR A 201 12.03 -18.99 -1.70
C THR A 201 10.98 -17.97 -1.31
N HIS A 202 11.40 -16.70 -1.13
CA HIS A 202 10.48 -15.62 -0.83
C HIS A 202 9.46 -15.40 -1.97
N LEU A 203 9.94 -15.36 -3.20
CA LEU A 203 9.10 -15.16 -4.40
C LEU A 203 7.97 -16.18 -4.46
N GLU A 204 8.30 -17.46 -4.30
CA GLU A 204 7.32 -18.54 -4.40
C GLU A 204 6.28 -18.49 -3.27
N SER A 205 6.74 -18.27 -2.05
CA SER A 205 5.86 -18.28 -0.87
C SER A 205 5.02 -17.00 -0.74
N TYR A 206 5.65 -15.85 -0.97
CA TYR A 206 5.00 -14.57 -0.69
C TYR A 206 4.02 -14.14 -1.77
N ALA A 207 4.29 -14.45 -3.04
CA ALA A 207 3.35 -14.14 -4.12
C ALA A 207 2.05 -14.96 -3.98
N ALA A 208 2.15 -16.24 -3.60
CA ALA A 208 0.97 -17.07 -3.34
C ALA A 208 0.17 -16.55 -2.13
N TRP A 209 0.87 -16.16 -1.06
CA TRP A 209 0.24 -15.53 0.10
C TRP A 209 -0.46 -14.23 -0.29
N PHE A 210 0.20 -13.36 -1.06
CA PHE A 210 -0.36 -12.07 -1.45
C PHE A 210 -1.59 -12.22 -2.34
N ASP A 211 -1.59 -13.19 -3.28
CA ASP A 211 -2.77 -13.48 -4.11
C ASP A 211 -3.97 -13.88 -3.24
N GLN A 212 -3.77 -14.79 -2.30
CA GLN A 212 -4.81 -15.17 -1.36
C GLN A 212 -5.27 -13.98 -0.50
N PHE A 213 -4.31 -13.26 0.10
CA PHE A 213 -4.58 -12.14 0.98
C PHE A 213 -5.42 -11.04 0.31
N ILE A 214 -5.05 -10.61 -0.91
CA ILE A 214 -5.78 -9.53 -1.57
C ILE A 214 -7.18 -9.97 -2.01
N ARG A 215 -7.35 -11.24 -2.44
CA ARG A 215 -8.67 -11.78 -2.76
C ARG A 215 -9.56 -11.88 -1.54
N GLU A 216 -9.05 -12.35 -0.42
CA GLU A 216 -9.79 -12.41 0.84
C GLU A 216 -10.13 -11.00 1.35
N ALA A 217 -9.21 -10.06 1.24
CA ALA A 217 -9.42 -8.66 1.65
C ALA A 217 -10.52 -7.95 0.84
N VAL A 218 -10.74 -8.37 -0.41
CA VAL A 218 -11.81 -7.87 -1.28
C VAL A 218 -13.09 -8.70 -1.12
N ASN A 219 -12.99 -10.03 -1.17
CA ASN A 219 -14.13 -10.96 -1.18
C ASN A 219 -14.83 -11.07 0.18
N GLY A 220 -14.22 -10.59 1.24
CA GLY A 220 -14.92 -10.44 2.53
C GLY A 220 -16.18 -9.56 2.42
N VAL A 221 -16.35 -8.87 1.29
CA VAL A 221 -17.55 -8.09 0.92
C VAL A 221 -18.41 -8.83 -0.12
N GLU A 222 -17.80 -9.67 -0.97
CA GLU A 222 -18.51 -10.45 -2.01
C GLU A 222 -19.12 -11.76 -1.48
N GLY A 223 -18.71 -12.23 -0.31
CA GLY A 223 -19.30 -13.41 0.34
C GLY A 223 -20.76 -13.22 0.81
N ILE A 224 -21.31 -12.03 0.60
CA ILE A 224 -22.74 -11.78 0.68
C ILE A 224 -23.19 -11.56 -0.73
N ALA A 225 -23.74 -12.62 -1.29
CA ALA A 225 -24.29 -12.60 -2.64
C ALA A 225 -25.04 -11.29 -2.86
N ALA A 226 -24.53 -10.48 -3.79
CA ALA A 226 -25.23 -9.27 -4.27
C ALA A 226 -26.67 -9.59 -4.68
N ASP A 227 -26.93 -10.86 -4.98
CA ASP A 227 -28.24 -11.43 -5.33
C ASP A 227 -29.25 -11.50 -4.20
N THR A 228 -28.89 -11.18 -2.95
CA THR A 228 -29.78 -11.32 -1.78
C THR A 228 -30.19 -10.01 -1.11
N VAL A 229 -29.57 -8.90 -1.45
CA VAL A 229 -29.97 -7.56 -1.00
C VAL A 229 -30.44 -6.76 -2.21
N ALA A 230 -31.68 -6.32 -2.19
CA ALA A 230 -32.19 -5.39 -3.20
C ALA A 230 -31.63 -3.99 -2.89
N TYR A 231 -30.96 -3.39 -3.88
CA TYR A 231 -30.48 -2.02 -3.80
C TYR A 231 -31.36 -1.05 -4.59
N PRO A 232 -31.46 0.23 -4.18
CA PRO A 232 -30.79 0.81 -3.01
C PRO A 232 -31.40 0.33 -1.68
N ALA A 233 -30.58 0.25 -0.62
CA ALA A 233 -30.97 -0.26 0.68
C ALA A 233 -30.49 0.64 1.83
N ASP A 234 -31.28 0.72 2.90
CA ASP A 234 -30.83 1.38 4.12
C ASP A 234 -29.78 0.54 4.83
N VAL A 235 -28.76 1.22 5.35
CA VAL A 235 -27.64 0.63 6.06
C VAL A 235 -27.66 1.08 7.51
N TYR A 236 -27.64 0.13 8.42
CA TYR A 236 -27.58 0.37 9.86
C TYR A 236 -26.36 -0.29 10.47
N THR A 237 -25.84 0.29 11.56
CA THR A 237 -24.88 -0.42 12.42
C THR A 237 -25.55 -1.64 13.06
N ALA A 238 -24.73 -2.55 13.64
CA ALA A 238 -25.24 -3.67 14.43
C ALA A 238 -26.13 -3.23 15.63
N THR A 239 -25.96 -1.98 16.08
CA THR A 239 -26.74 -1.36 17.17
C THR A 239 -27.98 -0.62 16.67
N GLY A 240 -28.27 -0.65 15.35
CA GLY A 240 -29.49 -0.06 14.77
C GLY A 240 -29.37 1.42 14.41
N ILE A 241 -28.18 2.02 14.43
CA ILE A 241 -27.97 3.39 14.00
C ILE A 241 -27.92 3.43 12.46
N LEU A 242 -28.73 4.26 11.84
CA LEU A 242 -28.71 4.47 10.39
C LEU A 242 -27.38 5.10 9.96
N VAL A 243 -26.67 4.42 9.08
CA VAL A 243 -25.37 4.84 8.52
C VAL A 243 -25.56 5.49 7.16
N ARG A 244 -26.45 4.92 6.32
CA ARG A 244 -26.80 5.43 5.00
C ARG A 244 -28.27 5.16 4.70
N HIS A 245 -28.89 6.10 4.01
CA HIS A 245 -30.22 5.94 3.45
C HIS A 245 -30.09 5.61 1.96
N ALA A 246 -30.84 4.62 1.50
CA ALA A 246 -30.92 4.22 0.09
C ALA A 246 -29.52 4.02 -0.59
N ALA A 247 -28.59 3.39 0.11
CA ALA A 247 -27.23 3.18 -0.40
C ALA A 247 -27.22 2.18 -1.58
N ALA A 248 -26.42 2.48 -2.60
CA ALA A 248 -26.14 1.59 -3.71
C ALA A 248 -25.13 0.46 -3.29
N ALA A 249 -25.02 -0.59 -4.09
CA ALA A 249 -24.18 -1.75 -3.75
C ALA A 249 -22.69 -1.40 -3.58
N ASP A 250 -22.18 -0.49 -4.40
CA ASP A 250 -20.81 -0.01 -4.34
C ASP A 250 -20.54 0.88 -3.11
N GLU A 251 -21.54 1.64 -2.67
CA GLU A 251 -21.47 2.42 -1.43
C GLU A 251 -21.44 1.51 -0.21
N VAL A 252 -22.26 0.45 -0.19
CA VAL A 252 -22.22 -0.55 0.87
C VAL A 252 -20.90 -1.29 0.90
N ALA A 253 -20.36 -1.64 -0.26
CA ALA A 253 -19.05 -2.27 -0.39
C ALA A 253 -17.89 -1.37 0.06
N ALA A 254 -18.09 -0.06 0.12
CA ALA A 254 -17.08 0.91 0.57
C ALA A 254 -17.14 1.21 2.07
N LEU A 255 -18.05 0.60 2.82
CA LEU A 255 -18.15 0.80 4.29
C LEU A 255 -16.88 0.32 5.01
N PRO A 256 -16.53 0.91 6.14
CA PRO A 256 -15.48 0.39 7.03
C PRO A 256 -15.76 -1.06 7.45
N SER A 257 -14.67 -1.76 7.82
CA SER A 257 -14.82 -3.11 8.40
C SER A 257 -15.76 -3.09 9.60
N GLY A 258 -16.73 -3.98 9.61
CA GLY A 258 -17.73 -4.00 10.67
C GLY A 258 -18.94 -4.87 10.35
N LEU A 259 -19.83 -5.01 11.35
CA LEU A 259 -21.12 -5.65 11.19
C LEU A 259 -22.20 -4.60 10.93
N TYR A 260 -22.91 -4.76 9.83
CA TYR A 260 -24.00 -3.88 9.40
C TYR A 260 -25.29 -4.67 9.17
N ILE A 261 -26.41 -3.95 9.13
CA ILE A 261 -27.69 -4.47 8.69
C ILE A 261 -28.05 -3.69 7.42
N VAL A 262 -28.14 -4.38 6.30
CA VAL A 262 -28.41 -3.81 4.97
C VAL A 262 -29.65 -4.48 4.39
N GLY A 263 -30.69 -3.71 4.11
CA GLY A 263 -31.96 -4.25 3.63
C GLY A 263 -32.55 -5.32 4.56
N GLY A 264 -32.36 -5.18 5.87
CA GLY A 264 -32.84 -6.11 6.89
C GLY A 264 -31.96 -7.36 7.08
N ARG A 265 -30.80 -7.47 6.41
CA ARG A 265 -29.89 -8.62 6.52
C ARG A 265 -28.57 -8.23 7.17
N LYS A 266 -28.01 -9.14 7.96
CA LYS A 266 -26.68 -8.96 8.57
C LYS A 266 -25.59 -9.07 7.53
N LEU A 267 -24.71 -8.09 7.48
CA LEU A 267 -23.61 -7.97 6.56
C LEU A 267 -22.31 -7.76 7.36
N ILE A 268 -21.30 -8.60 7.15
CA ILE A 268 -19.96 -8.41 7.72
C ILE A 268 -19.07 -7.84 6.62
N ILE A 269 -18.63 -6.60 6.80
CA ILE A 269 -17.60 -5.98 5.96
C ILE A 269 -16.27 -6.20 6.67
N ARG A 270 -15.33 -6.85 6.01
CA ARG A 270 -14.00 -7.19 6.55
C ARG A 270 -12.95 -6.25 6.02
#